data_8cedf399935dcde78c2b67e9884765fb
#
_entry.id   8cedf399935dcde78c2b67e9884765fb
#
_cell.length_a   1.000
_cell.length_b   1.000
_cell.length_c   1.000
_cell.angle_alpha   90.00
_cell.angle_beta   90.00
_cell.angle_gamma   90.00
#
_symmetry.space_group_name_H-M   'P 1'
#
loop_
_entity.id
_entity.type
_entity.pdbx_description
1 polymer ?
#
loop_
_entity_poly.entity_id
_entity_poly.type
_entity_poly.pdbx_seq_one_letter_code
_entity_poly.pdbx_strand_id
1 'polypeptide(L)'
;MQLHKFYFQGMMLPLLQTKVWKFLMSQIGNHAFMQKFVELLNSASPKLAVELIAPDAVFNSVITGREHTGPSGYLEILAALKAGFPDVRWELQELVGEGNVVAARFNISGTHLGEFQGIKPGGKEVRISAMNLYRLKSGKVVKEFNQFDNLSLLWQIGVYPPME
;
A
#
# COMPACT_ATOMS: atom_id res chain seq x y z
N MET A 1 -46.25 -17.39 -29.17
CA MET A 1 -45.06 -16.50 -29.21
C MET A 1 -44.47 -16.35 -27.80
N GLN A 2 -43.95 -17.45 -27.18
CA GLN A 2 -43.39 -17.42 -25.81
C GLN A 2 -42.27 -18.42 -25.55
N LEU A 3 -41.69 -19.07 -26.57
CA LEU A 3 -40.65 -20.11 -26.36
C LEU A 3 -39.21 -19.65 -26.60
N HIS A 4 -39.00 -18.43 -27.12
CA HIS A 4 -37.64 -17.89 -27.42
C HIS A 4 -36.95 -17.19 -26.24
N LYS A 5 -37.67 -16.88 -25.14
CA LYS A 5 -37.06 -16.18 -23.97
C LYS A 5 -36.31 -17.09 -23.00
N PHE A 6 -36.60 -18.37 -22.98
CA PHE A 6 -36.03 -19.29 -21.99
C PHE A 6 -34.66 -19.87 -22.34
N TYR A 7 -34.31 -19.96 -23.61
CA TYR A 7 -33.03 -20.55 -24.03
C TYR A 7 -31.82 -19.63 -23.91
N PHE A 8 -32.01 -18.32 -23.96
CA PHE A 8 -30.91 -17.35 -23.80
C PHE A 8 -30.53 -17.11 -22.32
N GLN A 9 -31.45 -17.30 -21.39
CA GLN A 9 -31.20 -17.15 -19.95
C GLN A 9 -30.38 -18.30 -19.36
N GLY A 10 -30.56 -19.53 -19.82
CA GLY A 10 -29.91 -20.71 -19.22
C GLY A 10 -28.39 -20.81 -19.47
N MET A 11 -27.88 -20.24 -20.57
CA MET A 11 -26.47 -20.36 -20.96
C MET A 11 -25.62 -19.17 -20.54
N MET A 12 -26.21 -17.97 -20.39
CA MET A 12 -25.50 -16.78 -19.90
C MET A 12 -25.42 -16.71 -18.37
N LEU A 13 -26.37 -17.25 -17.62
CA LEU A 13 -26.40 -17.23 -16.17
C LEU A 13 -25.16 -17.92 -15.53
N PRO A 14 -24.74 -19.13 -15.94
CA PRO A 14 -23.57 -19.78 -15.36
C PRO A 14 -22.27 -19.02 -15.63
N LEU A 15 -22.11 -18.41 -16.81
CA LEU A 15 -20.92 -17.63 -17.18
C LEU A 15 -20.88 -16.29 -16.45
N LEU A 16 -22.02 -15.63 -16.29
CA LEU A 16 -22.15 -14.41 -15.49
C LEU A 16 -21.91 -14.70 -14.01
N GLN A 17 -22.49 -15.78 -13.48
CA GLN A 17 -22.23 -16.21 -12.09
C GLN A 17 -20.76 -16.53 -11.86
N THR A 18 -20.07 -17.17 -12.81
CA THR A 18 -18.64 -17.47 -12.70
C THR A 18 -17.78 -16.20 -12.71
N LYS A 19 -18.11 -15.22 -13.54
CA LYS A 19 -17.41 -13.93 -13.60
C LYS A 19 -17.65 -13.09 -12.35
N VAL A 20 -18.90 -12.98 -11.93
CA VAL A 20 -19.29 -12.27 -10.69
C VAL A 20 -18.64 -12.92 -9.48
N TRP A 21 -18.65 -14.25 -9.39
CA TRP A 21 -18.00 -14.98 -8.33
C TRP A 21 -16.49 -14.75 -8.28
N LYS A 22 -15.80 -14.82 -9.42
CA LYS A 22 -14.38 -14.52 -9.51
C LYS A 22 -14.07 -13.09 -9.09
N PHE A 23 -14.89 -12.13 -9.50
CA PHE A 23 -14.75 -10.73 -9.10
C PHE A 23 -14.90 -10.57 -7.59
N LEU A 24 -15.98 -11.13 -6.98
CA LEU A 24 -16.21 -11.07 -5.54
C LEU A 24 -15.08 -11.72 -4.74
N MET A 25 -14.59 -12.89 -5.17
CA MET A 25 -13.46 -13.56 -4.52
C MET A 25 -12.16 -12.76 -4.63
N SER A 26 -11.93 -12.11 -5.76
CA SER A 26 -10.80 -11.18 -5.92
C SER A 26 -10.89 -9.99 -4.96
N GLN A 27 -12.06 -9.38 -4.80
CA GLN A 27 -12.26 -8.28 -3.85
C GLN A 27 -12.00 -8.71 -2.41
N ILE A 28 -12.55 -9.86 -1.99
CA ILE A 28 -12.32 -10.42 -0.64
C ILE A 28 -10.82 -10.69 -0.42
N GLY A 29 -10.16 -11.30 -1.42
CA GLY A 29 -8.73 -11.59 -1.36
C GLY A 29 -7.87 -10.32 -1.26
N ASN A 30 -8.20 -9.29 -2.03
CA ASN A 30 -7.51 -8.01 -2.01
C ASN A 30 -7.68 -7.27 -0.66
N HIS A 31 -8.87 -7.34 -0.05
CA HIS A 31 -9.10 -6.79 1.28
C HIS A 31 -8.30 -7.52 2.36
N ALA A 32 -8.35 -8.85 2.37
CA ALA A 32 -7.60 -9.66 3.33
C ALA A 32 -6.09 -9.46 3.20
N PHE A 33 -5.58 -9.37 1.96
CA PHE A 33 -4.20 -9.04 1.68
C PHE A 33 -3.84 -7.68 2.27
N MET A 34 -4.63 -6.64 1.98
CA MET A 34 -4.32 -5.27 2.41
C MET A 34 -4.37 -5.10 3.92
N GLN A 35 -5.26 -5.80 4.63
CA GLN A 35 -5.27 -5.80 6.10
C GLN A 35 -3.93 -6.29 6.68
N LYS A 36 -3.41 -7.42 6.17
CA LYS A 36 -2.08 -7.92 6.56
C LYS A 36 -0.95 -6.98 6.15
N PHE A 37 -1.09 -6.33 4.99
CA PHE A 37 -0.08 -5.40 4.51
C PHE A 37 -0.02 -4.13 5.37
N VAL A 38 -1.16 -3.61 5.81
CA VAL A 38 -1.22 -2.51 6.81
C VAL A 38 -0.58 -2.92 8.14
N GLU A 39 -0.79 -4.16 8.57
CA GLU A 39 -0.10 -4.69 9.75
C GLU A 39 1.43 -4.71 9.55
N LEU A 40 1.91 -5.13 8.35
CA LEU A 40 3.33 -5.06 8.00
C LEU A 40 3.86 -3.62 8.07
N LEU A 41 3.15 -2.65 7.46
CA LEU A 41 3.55 -1.24 7.45
C LEU A 41 3.72 -0.69 8.89
N ASN A 42 2.82 -1.06 9.79
CA ASN A 42 2.82 -0.58 11.16
C ASN A 42 3.80 -1.34 12.06
N SER A 43 3.91 -2.67 11.91
CA SER A 43 4.74 -3.51 12.78
C SER A 43 6.19 -3.64 12.32
N ALA A 44 6.45 -3.48 11.01
CA ALA A 44 7.69 -3.84 10.34
C ALA A 44 8.10 -5.31 10.63
N SER A 45 7.11 -6.22 10.70
CA SER A 45 7.32 -7.63 11.01
C SER A 45 8.09 -8.36 9.89
N PRO A 46 9.27 -8.95 10.15
CA PRO A 46 10.00 -9.73 9.16
C PRO A 46 9.20 -10.93 8.64
N LYS A 47 8.38 -11.55 9.49
CA LYS A 47 7.50 -12.65 9.12
C LYS A 47 6.48 -12.22 8.08
N LEU A 48 5.80 -11.08 8.30
CA LEU A 48 4.83 -10.54 7.33
C LEU A 48 5.51 -10.08 6.05
N ALA A 49 6.71 -9.49 6.12
CA ALA A 49 7.45 -9.11 4.93
C ALA A 49 7.75 -10.32 4.03
N VAL A 50 8.23 -11.43 4.59
CA VAL A 50 8.47 -12.67 3.83
C VAL A 50 7.18 -13.29 3.32
N GLU A 51 6.06 -13.19 4.06
CA GLU A 51 4.76 -13.68 3.62
C GLU A 51 4.21 -12.87 2.45
N LEU A 52 4.30 -11.54 2.49
CA LEU A 52 3.55 -10.63 1.61
C LEU A 52 4.36 -10.07 0.45
N ILE A 53 5.69 -10.18 0.45
CA ILE A 53 6.57 -9.58 -0.55
C ILE A 53 7.34 -10.69 -1.27
N ALA A 54 7.41 -10.59 -2.61
CA ALA A 54 8.20 -11.52 -3.41
C ALA A 54 9.71 -11.27 -3.23
N PRO A 55 10.55 -12.31 -3.24
CA PRO A 55 11.99 -12.14 -3.03
C PRO A 55 12.70 -11.23 -4.05
N ASP A 56 12.15 -11.16 -5.26
CA ASP A 56 12.65 -10.39 -6.40
C ASP A 56 11.88 -9.08 -6.64
N ALA A 57 10.96 -8.71 -5.75
CA ALA A 57 10.23 -7.45 -5.86
C ALA A 57 11.18 -6.26 -5.69
N VAL A 58 11.03 -5.25 -6.53
CA VAL A 58 11.88 -4.04 -6.55
C VAL A 58 11.06 -2.84 -6.14
N PHE A 59 11.62 -2.04 -5.22
CA PHE A 59 11.01 -0.84 -4.63
C PHE A 59 11.93 0.37 -4.79
N ASN A 60 11.45 1.42 -5.44
CA ASN A 60 12.13 2.71 -5.47
C ASN A 60 11.59 3.59 -4.34
N SER A 61 12.43 3.97 -3.41
CA SER A 61 12.01 4.71 -2.22
C SER A 61 12.50 6.15 -2.24
N VAL A 62 11.57 7.10 -2.17
CA VAL A 62 11.88 8.52 -1.96
C VAL A 62 12.40 8.78 -0.54
N ILE A 63 12.08 7.90 0.41
CA ILE A 63 12.51 8.01 1.81
C ILE A 63 14.02 7.79 1.93
N THR A 64 14.55 6.76 1.24
CA THR A 64 15.97 6.39 1.29
C THR A 64 16.76 6.90 0.09
N GLY A 65 16.09 7.39 -0.96
CA GLY A 65 16.70 7.85 -2.20
C GLY A 65 17.32 6.76 -3.06
N ARG A 66 17.00 5.49 -2.82
CA ARG A 66 17.59 4.34 -3.54
C ARG A 66 16.59 3.22 -3.79
N GLU A 67 17.02 2.26 -4.62
CA GLU A 67 16.31 1.02 -4.87
C GLU A 67 16.56 -0.01 -3.77
N HIS A 68 15.53 -0.79 -3.47
CA HIS A 68 15.54 -1.88 -2.50
C HIS A 68 14.91 -3.12 -3.12
N THR A 69 15.38 -4.31 -2.71
CA THR A 69 14.89 -5.58 -3.26
C THR A 69 14.37 -6.50 -2.16
N GLY A 70 13.23 -7.12 -2.43
CA GLY A 70 12.63 -8.16 -1.62
C GLY A 70 12.15 -7.73 -0.22
N PRO A 71 11.82 -8.70 0.63
CA PRO A 71 11.30 -8.45 1.98
C PRO A 71 12.25 -7.63 2.85
N SER A 72 13.55 -7.96 2.83
CA SER A 72 14.55 -7.23 3.62
C SER A 72 14.71 -5.78 3.19
N GLY A 73 14.74 -5.54 1.87
CA GLY A 73 14.81 -4.20 1.33
C GLY A 73 13.58 -3.35 1.69
N TYR A 74 12.39 -3.95 1.71
CA TYR A 74 11.18 -3.24 2.15
C TYR A 74 11.24 -2.89 3.64
N LEU A 75 11.76 -3.78 4.47
CA LEU A 75 11.97 -3.51 5.90
C LEU A 75 12.98 -2.38 6.14
N GLU A 76 14.01 -2.24 5.30
CA GLU A 76 14.94 -1.11 5.36
C GLU A 76 14.23 0.23 5.11
N ILE A 77 13.27 0.27 4.16
CA ILE A 77 12.46 1.48 3.91
C ILE A 77 11.61 1.83 5.14
N LEU A 78 10.95 0.83 5.73
CA LEU A 78 10.15 1.03 6.94
C LEU A 78 11.02 1.46 8.13
N ALA A 79 12.20 0.88 8.27
CA ALA A 79 13.15 1.25 9.33
C ALA A 79 13.65 2.69 9.18
N ALA A 80 13.94 3.15 7.95
CA ALA A 80 14.35 4.52 7.69
C ALA A 80 13.24 5.53 8.05
N LEU A 81 11.98 5.21 7.74
CA LEU A 81 10.85 6.05 8.15
C LEU A 81 10.66 6.06 9.66
N LYS A 82 10.74 4.90 10.31
CA LYS A 82 10.61 4.76 11.77
C LYS A 82 11.78 5.41 12.54
N ALA A 83 12.96 5.52 11.94
CA ALA A 83 14.08 6.24 12.55
C ALA A 83 13.75 7.73 12.74
N GLY A 84 13.11 8.37 11.78
CA GLY A 84 12.64 9.75 11.88
C GLY A 84 11.35 9.92 12.68
N PHE A 85 10.43 8.95 12.55
CA PHE A 85 9.08 8.95 13.12
C PHE A 85 8.81 7.63 13.84
N PRO A 86 9.28 7.45 15.09
CA PRO A 86 9.18 6.17 15.80
C PRO A 86 7.74 5.69 16.03
N ASP A 87 6.80 6.63 16.12
CA ASP A 87 5.36 6.42 16.30
C ASP A 87 4.56 6.42 15.00
N VAL A 88 5.25 6.34 13.84
CA VAL A 88 4.58 6.38 12.53
C VAL A 88 3.47 5.34 12.43
N ARG A 89 2.31 5.80 11.95
CA ARG A 89 1.11 4.99 11.79
C ARG A 89 0.51 5.16 10.41
N TRP A 90 0.24 4.04 9.78
CA TRP A 90 -0.45 3.93 8.49
C TRP A 90 -1.90 3.52 8.71
N GLU A 91 -2.81 4.29 8.14
CA GLU A 91 -4.25 4.03 8.20
C GLU A 91 -4.81 3.93 6.78
N LEU A 92 -5.33 2.75 6.42
CA LEU A 92 -5.99 2.55 5.13
C LEU A 92 -7.29 3.36 5.09
N GLN A 93 -7.44 4.18 4.06
CA GLN A 93 -8.63 5.01 3.85
C GLN A 93 -9.49 4.45 2.73
N GLU A 94 -8.88 4.08 1.61
CA GLU A 94 -9.59 3.59 0.44
C GLU A 94 -8.82 2.43 -0.18
N LEU A 95 -9.56 1.48 -0.72
CA LEU A 95 -9.05 0.31 -1.40
C LEU A 95 -9.88 0.01 -2.64
N VAL A 96 -9.21 -0.08 -3.77
CA VAL A 96 -9.79 -0.54 -5.03
C VAL A 96 -8.92 -1.64 -5.59
N GLY A 97 -9.52 -2.76 -5.97
CA GLY A 97 -8.78 -3.89 -6.54
C GLY A 97 -9.49 -4.52 -7.71
N GLU A 98 -8.72 -4.91 -8.72
CA GLU A 98 -9.19 -5.70 -9.84
C GLU A 98 -8.15 -6.77 -10.18
N GLY A 99 -8.57 -8.04 -10.13
CA GLY A 99 -7.67 -9.17 -10.35
C GLY A 99 -6.49 -9.14 -9.38
N ASN A 100 -5.30 -8.98 -9.93
CA ASN A 100 -4.03 -8.93 -9.20
C ASN A 100 -3.47 -7.51 -9.02
N VAL A 101 -4.26 -6.49 -9.26
CA VAL A 101 -3.89 -5.09 -9.06
C VAL A 101 -4.71 -4.50 -7.92
N VAL A 102 -4.03 -3.84 -6.99
CA VAL A 102 -4.65 -3.21 -5.82
C VAL A 102 -4.14 -1.79 -5.71
N ALA A 103 -5.06 -0.82 -5.70
CA ALA A 103 -4.77 0.57 -5.38
C ALA A 103 -5.28 0.87 -3.97
N ALA A 104 -4.44 1.51 -3.15
CA ALA A 104 -4.77 1.85 -1.77
C ALA A 104 -4.33 3.27 -1.44
N ARG A 105 -5.21 4.03 -0.78
CA ARG A 105 -4.90 5.35 -0.23
C ARG A 105 -4.77 5.25 1.29
N PHE A 106 -3.73 5.86 1.81
CA PHE A 106 -3.41 5.88 3.23
C PHE A 106 -3.36 7.31 3.78
N ASN A 107 -3.75 7.46 5.04
CA ASN A 107 -3.26 8.53 5.88
C ASN A 107 -2.07 8.02 6.70
N ILE A 108 -1.06 8.85 6.82
CA ILE A 108 0.16 8.54 7.57
C ILE A 108 0.34 9.67 8.57
N SER A 109 0.52 9.30 9.84
CA SER A 109 0.78 10.25 10.93
C SER A 109 1.96 9.80 11.75
N GLY A 110 2.60 10.73 12.44
CA GLY A 110 3.70 10.47 13.35
C GLY A 110 4.30 11.75 13.89
N THR A 111 5.28 11.62 14.78
CA THR A 111 6.00 12.74 15.38
C THR A 111 7.47 12.69 14.98
N HIS A 112 8.01 13.82 14.50
CA HIS A 112 9.41 13.92 14.07
C HIS A 112 10.33 13.95 15.31
N LEU A 113 10.72 12.76 15.77
CA LEU A 113 11.53 12.55 16.97
C LEU A 113 12.95 12.05 16.70
N GLY A 114 13.26 11.65 15.47
CA GLY A 114 14.58 11.23 15.02
C GLY A 114 15.04 11.99 13.79
N GLU A 115 16.29 11.84 13.42
CA GLU A 115 16.81 12.44 12.18
C GLU A 115 16.11 11.81 10.95
N PHE A 116 15.65 12.66 10.03
CA PHE A 116 15.01 12.23 8.80
C PHE A 116 15.58 13.01 7.61
N GLN A 117 16.18 12.32 6.65
CA GLN A 117 16.81 12.91 5.44
C GLN A 117 17.79 14.05 5.77
N GLY A 118 18.60 13.91 6.83
CA GLY A 118 19.54 14.94 7.29
C GLY A 118 18.92 16.07 8.11
N ILE A 119 17.59 16.02 8.36
CA ILE A 119 16.87 17.02 9.14
C ILE A 119 16.81 16.57 10.59
N LYS A 120 17.29 17.41 11.52
CA LYS A 120 17.25 17.11 12.95
C LYS A 120 15.82 17.11 13.49
N PRO A 121 15.52 16.27 14.50
CA PRO A 121 14.18 16.17 15.07
C PRO A 121 13.69 17.52 15.60
N GLY A 122 12.45 17.86 15.26
CA GLY A 122 11.79 19.10 15.68
C GLY A 122 10.59 18.90 16.61
N GLY A 123 10.26 17.66 16.97
CA GLY A 123 9.10 17.33 17.79
C GLY A 123 7.75 17.63 17.15
N LYS A 124 7.72 17.88 15.84
CA LYS A 124 6.51 18.25 15.12
C LYS A 124 5.69 17.02 14.75
N GLU A 125 4.39 17.09 15.00
CA GLU A 125 3.42 16.14 14.47
C GLU A 125 3.24 16.35 12.99
N VAL A 126 3.12 15.25 12.23
CA VAL A 126 2.90 15.26 10.80
C VAL A 126 1.68 14.40 10.43
N ARG A 127 0.97 14.85 9.41
CA ARG A 127 -0.08 14.07 8.77
C ARG A 127 -0.01 14.28 7.27
N ILE A 128 0.21 13.20 6.55
CA ILE A 128 0.33 13.20 5.09
C ILE A 128 -0.49 12.07 4.48
N SER A 129 -0.62 12.07 3.17
CA SER A 129 -1.24 10.98 2.42
C SER A 129 -0.23 10.22 1.58
N ALA A 130 -0.57 8.98 1.27
CA ALA A 130 0.10 8.22 0.23
C ALA A 130 -0.94 7.49 -0.63
N MET A 131 -0.64 7.32 -1.91
CA MET A 131 -1.39 6.45 -2.80
C MET A 131 -0.45 5.46 -3.45
N ASN A 132 -0.72 4.18 -3.24
CA ASN A 132 0.10 3.10 -3.74
C ASN A 132 -0.69 2.20 -4.67
N LEU A 133 -0.04 1.75 -5.75
CA LEU A 133 -0.56 0.71 -6.62
C LEU A 133 0.34 -0.52 -6.49
N TYR A 134 -0.24 -1.63 -6.09
CA TYR A 134 0.44 -2.92 -5.91
C TYR A 134 0.07 -3.88 -7.04
N ARG A 135 1.08 -4.58 -7.59
CA ARG A 135 0.87 -5.77 -8.42
C ARG A 135 1.18 -7.00 -7.61
N LEU A 136 0.22 -7.93 -7.58
CA LEU A 136 0.33 -9.16 -6.83
C LEU A 136 0.57 -10.35 -7.77
N LYS A 137 1.35 -11.31 -7.31
CA LYS A 137 1.51 -12.63 -7.94
C LYS A 137 1.57 -13.68 -6.84
N SER A 138 0.70 -14.68 -6.91
CA SER A 138 0.61 -15.73 -5.87
C SER A 138 0.49 -15.19 -4.44
N GLY A 139 -0.31 -14.10 -4.27
CA GLY A 139 -0.54 -13.48 -2.97
C GLY A 139 0.60 -12.61 -2.42
N LYS A 140 1.63 -12.32 -3.24
CA LYS A 140 2.77 -11.48 -2.86
C LYS A 140 2.88 -10.26 -3.76
N VAL A 141 3.34 -9.14 -3.20
CA VAL A 141 3.73 -7.96 -3.97
C VAL A 141 4.95 -8.29 -4.82
N VAL A 142 4.83 -8.11 -6.13
CA VAL A 142 5.94 -8.20 -7.08
C VAL A 142 6.37 -6.83 -7.58
N LYS A 143 5.49 -5.83 -7.47
CA LYS A 143 5.78 -4.44 -7.83
C LYS A 143 4.89 -3.48 -7.07
N GLU A 144 5.46 -2.36 -6.66
CA GLU A 144 4.75 -1.23 -6.05
C GLU A 144 5.06 0.04 -6.82
N PHE A 145 4.04 0.88 -7.02
CA PHE A 145 4.17 2.27 -7.42
C PHE A 145 3.67 3.11 -6.25
N ASN A 146 4.57 3.86 -5.65
CA ASN A 146 4.30 4.65 -4.46
C ASN A 146 4.26 6.13 -4.80
N GLN A 147 3.23 6.82 -4.36
CA GLN A 147 3.12 8.27 -4.33
C GLN A 147 2.98 8.73 -2.88
N PHE A 148 4.09 9.06 -2.28
CA PHE A 148 4.20 9.54 -0.92
C PHE A 148 4.28 11.06 -0.94
N ASP A 149 3.45 11.75 -0.16
CA ASP A 149 3.42 13.21 -0.09
C ASP A 149 4.64 13.76 0.69
N ASN A 150 5.81 13.58 0.08
CA ASN A 150 7.08 13.98 0.68
C ASN A 150 7.19 15.51 0.82
N LEU A 151 6.61 16.28 -0.10
CA LEU A 151 6.65 17.74 -0.02
C LEU A 151 5.91 18.25 1.22
N SER A 152 4.68 17.77 1.44
CA SER A 152 3.91 18.11 2.64
C SER A 152 4.61 17.66 3.93
N LEU A 153 5.27 16.48 3.92
CA LEU A 153 6.05 16.01 5.05
C LEU A 153 7.19 16.99 5.39
N LEU A 154 8.02 17.31 4.40
CA LEU A 154 9.15 18.20 4.57
C LEU A 154 8.71 19.60 5.03
N TRP A 155 7.58 20.04 4.55
CA TRP A 155 6.96 21.30 4.96
C TRP A 155 6.54 21.29 6.42
N GLN A 156 5.81 20.27 6.84
CA GLN A 156 5.33 20.11 8.20
C GLN A 156 6.48 20.02 9.21
N ILE A 157 7.60 19.39 8.84
CA ILE A 157 8.81 19.35 9.69
C ILE A 157 9.66 20.63 9.62
N GLY A 158 9.31 21.57 8.71
CA GLY A 158 9.89 22.93 8.70
C GLY A 158 11.08 23.12 7.78
N VAL A 159 11.22 22.31 6.73
CA VAL A 159 12.28 22.46 5.71
C VAL A 159 12.02 23.65 4.80
N TYR A 160 10.76 23.94 4.51
CA TYR A 160 10.32 25.05 3.68
C TYR A 160 9.51 26.04 4.50
N PRO A 161 9.59 27.36 4.21
CA PRO A 161 8.72 28.33 4.85
C PRO A 161 7.25 28.04 4.51
N PRO A 162 6.29 28.45 5.36
CA PRO A 162 4.87 28.37 5.04
C PRO A 162 4.60 29.08 3.70
N MET A 163 3.72 28.51 2.87
CA MET A 163 3.20 29.25 1.72
C MET A 163 2.24 30.33 2.27
N GLU A 164 2.49 31.57 1.94
CA GLU A 164 1.61 32.70 2.25
C GLU A 164 0.31 32.64 1.44
#